data_2da99cedf906c47f448c8c368bcd1565
#
_entry.id   2da99cedf906c47f448c8c368bcd1565
#
_cell.length_a   1.000
_cell.length_b   1.000
_cell.length_c   1.000
_cell.angle_alpha   90.00
_cell.angle_beta   90.00
_cell.angle_gamma   90.00
#
_symmetry.space_group_name_H-M   'P 1'
#
loop_
_entity.id
_entity.type
_entity.pdbx_description
1 polymer ?
#
loop_
_entity_poly.entity_id
_entity_poly.type
_entity_poly.pdbx_seq_one_letter_code
_entity_poly.pdbx_strand_id
1 'polypeptide(L)'
;MKSNTYIIGIAGASGSGKTTFAQNLAKKFTKEEVLLITQDAYYKDLLQLTISDRAKHNFDHPDSLDFKLLKEHLYELKLGISIQQPIYDFNSHSRLSSTRTIEPKQIIIVEGTLILSQKELLKEFNTTVYIQLDEQTCLDRRIKRDISERGRTKEEVLIQYSTTVKPMFEKFIKPSLLEADAIIPGVENSIDLEKTHLQ
;
A
#
# COMPACT_ATOMS: atom_id res chain seq x y z
N MET A 1 -20.66 8.03 20.29
CA MET A 1 -20.85 8.85 19.08
C MET A 1 -20.18 8.14 17.93
N LYS A 2 -20.84 7.90 16.80
CA LYS A 2 -20.13 7.35 15.62
C LYS A 2 -19.09 8.38 15.20
N SER A 3 -17.82 8.01 15.23
CA SER A 3 -16.75 8.83 14.64
C SER A 3 -17.07 8.99 13.16
N ASN A 4 -17.05 10.23 12.67
CA ASN A 4 -17.30 10.54 11.26
C ASN A 4 -16.01 10.37 10.46
N THR A 5 -15.33 9.24 10.67
CA THR A 5 -14.05 8.91 10.04
C THR A 5 -14.26 8.60 8.55
N TYR A 6 -13.55 9.31 7.69
CA TYR A 6 -13.56 9.12 6.25
C TYR A 6 -12.31 8.34 5.80
N ILE A 7 -12.48 7.21 5.13
CA ILE A 7 -11.38 6.35 4.72
C ILE A 7 -11.23 6.35 3.20
N ILE A 8 -10.01 6.69 2.73
CA ILE A 8 -9.63 6.72 1.32
C ILE A 8 -8.67 5.56 1.05
N GLY A 9 -9.04 4.67 0.14
CA GLY A 9 -8.17 3.59 -0.34
C GLY A 9 -7.43 4.02 -1.61
N ILE A 10 -6.09 3.92 -1.64
CA ILE A 10 -5.26 4.29 -2.80
C ILE A 10 -4.46 3.08 -3.25
N ALA A 11 -4.77 2.54 -4.43
CA ALA A 11 -4.07 1.41 -5.02
C ALA A 11 -3.33 1.78 -6.31
N GLY A 12 -2.57 0.83 -6.82
CA GLY A 12 -1.83 0.95 -8.08
C GLY A 12 -0.60 0.04 -8.08
N ALA A 13 0.01 -0.13 -9.24
CA ALA A 13 1.19 -0.96 -9.41
C ALA A 13 2.37 -0.51 -8.54
N SER A 14 3.31 -1.42 -8.28
CA SER A 14 4.60 -1.03 -7.71
C SER A 14 5.32 -0.08 -8.67
N GLY A 15 5.72 1.10 -8.18
CA GLY A 15 6.32 2.15 -9.03
C GLY A 15 5.32 3.12 -9.67
N SER A 16 4.00 2.94 -9.50
CA SER A 16 2.99 3.86 -10.07
C SER A 16 2.97 5.26 -9.45
N GLY A 17 3.58 5.44 -8.27
CA GLY A 17 3.56 6.71 -7.54
C GLY A 17 2.44 6.82 -6.48
N LYS A 18 1.70 5.73 -6.18
CA LYS A 18 0.62 5.72 -5.19
C LYS A 18 1.04 6.26 -3.81
N THR A 19 2.21 5.87 -3.31
CA THR A 19 2.73 6.34 -2.00
C THR A 19 2.99 7.84 -2.03
N THR A 20 3.60 8.36 -3.10
CA THR A 20 3.82 9.79 -3.29
C THR A 20 2.49 10.54 -3.35
N PHE A 21 1.52 10.02 -4.09
CA PHE A 21 0.18 10.59 -4.15
C PHE A 21 -0.49 10.61 -2.77
N ALA A 22 -0.47 9.50 -2.04
CA ALA A 22 -1.03 9.39 -0.69
C ALA A 22 -0.39 10.40 0.28
N GLN A 23 0.94 10.53 0.25
CA GLN A 23 1.67 11.51 1.06
C GLN A 23 1.32 12.96 0.70
N ASN A 24 1.19 13.27 -0.59
CA ASN A 24 0.82 14.62 -1.04
C ASN A 24 -0.64 14.95 -0.71
N LEU A 25 -1.54 13.96 -0.80
CA LEU A 25 -2.92 14.12 -0.34
C LEU A 25 -2.95 14.37 1.18
N ALA A 26 -2.19 13.61 1.96
CA ALA A 26 -2.12 13.80 3.41
C ALA A 26 -1.61 15.21 3.80
N LYS A 27 -0.69 15.80 3.02
CA LYS A 27 -0.19 17.16 3.28
C LYS A 27 -1.25 18.28 3.09
N LYS A 28 -2.42 17.96 2.50
CA LYS A 28 -3.54 18.93 2.36
C LYS A 28 -4.32 19.08 3.67
N PHE A 29 -4.07 18.25 4.67
CA PHE A 29 -4.70 18.23 5.98
C PHE A 29 -3.68 18.46 7.08
N THR A 30 -4.12 18.86 8.26
CA THR A 30 -3.26 18.93 9.43
C THR A 30 -2.90 17.52 9.92
N LYS A 31 -1.81 17.42 10.70
CA LYS A 31 -1.39 16.13 11.29
C LYS A 31 -2.40 15.58 12.30
N GLU A 32 -3.24 16.45 12.85
CA GLU A 32 -4.31 16.10 13.78
C GLU A 32 -5.52 15.50 13.08
N GLU A 33 -5.74 15.86 11.81
CA GLU A 33 -6.91 15.44 11.02
C GLU A 33 -6.68 14.14 10.26
N VAL A 34 -5.46 13.89 9.78
CA VAL A 34 -5.18 12.80 8.84
C VAL A 34 -4.22 11.75 9.41
N LEU A 35 -4.51 10.50 9.07
CA LEU A 35 -3.68 9.33 9.31
C LEU A 35 -3.34 8.68 7.97
N LEU A 36 -2.06 8.36 7.76
CA LEU A 36 -1.61 7.55 6.62
C LEU A 36 -1.23 6.15 7.10
N ILE A 37 -1.89 5.14 6.54
CA ILE A 37 -1.62 3.73 6.78
C ILE A 37 -1.09 3.11 5.48
N THR A 38 0.04 2.42 5.56
CA THR A 38 0.54 1.61 4.45
C THR A 38 0.20 0.14 4.64
N GLN A 39 -0.24 -0.51 3.57
CA GLN A 39 -0.43 -1.96 3.50
C GLN A 39 0.82 -2.72 3.95
N ASP A 40 2.00 -2.18 3.66
CA ASP A 40 3.27 -2.85 3.88
C ASP A 40 3.56 -3.12 5.39
N ALA A 41 2.92 -2.39 6.31
CA ALA A 41 2.99 -2.70 7.74
C ALA A 41 2.31 -4.04 8.09
N TYR A 42 1.44 -4.55 7.23
CA TYR A 42 0.59 -5.72 7.48
C TYR A 42 1.10 -7.00 6.81
N TYR A 43 2.34 -7.07 6.33
CA TYR A 43 2.92 -8.35 5.94
C TYR A 43 2.87 -9.33 7.09
N LYS A 44 2.52 -10.59 6.81
CA LYS A 44 2.50 -11.66 7.81
C LYS A 44 3.91 -11.96 8.29
N ASP A 45 4.00 -12.39 9.54
CA ASP A 45 5.26 -12.86 10.10
C ASP A 45 5.66 -14.20 9.47
N LEU A 46 6.93 -14.31 9.10
CA LEU A 46 7.53 -15.50 8.51
C LEU A 46 8.61 -16.10 9.40
N LEU A 47 8.61 -15.82 10.72
CA LEU A 47 9.64 -16.30 11.67
C LEU A 47 9.77 -17.82 11.71
N GLN A 48 8.70 -18.56 11.33
CA GLN A 48 8.72 -20.02 11.22
C GLN A 48 9.58 -20.54 10.03
N LEU A 49 9.93 -19.67 9.08
CA LEU A 49 10.76 -20.01 7.92
C LEU A 49 12.21 -19.61 8.15
N THR A 50 13.14 -20.31 7.49
CA THR A 50 14.54 -19.87 7.45
C THR A 50 14.68 -18.55 6.71
N ILE A 51 15.73 -17.77 6.96
CA ILE A 51 15.98 -16.49 6.26
C ILE A 51 16.02 -16.69 4.74
N SER A 52 16.66 -17.78 4.29
CA SER A 52 16.73 -18.13 2.86
C SER A 52 15.35 -18.40 2.25
N ASP A 53 14.44 -19.06 3.00
CA ASP A 53 13.10 -19.36 2.49
C ASP A 53 12.19 -18.15 2.54
N ARG A 54 12.36 -17.26 3.53
CA ARG A 54 11.66 -15.95 3.56
C ARG A 54 12.00 -15.12 2.32
N ALA A 55 13.29 -15.09 1.92
CA ALA A 55 13.71 -14.34 0.73
C ALA A 55 13.07 -14.85 -0.57
N LYS A 56 12.65 -16.13 -0.62
CA LYS A 56 11.94 -16.74 -1.76
C LYS A 56 10.43 -16.61 -1.70
N HIS A 57 9.89 -16.10 -0.59
CA HIS A 57 8.44 -15.94 -0.42
C HIS A 57 7.87 -14.96 -1.44
N ASN A 58 6.68 -15.26 -1.97
CA ASN A 58 5.98 -14.37 -2.90
C ASN A 58 5.26 -13.26 -2.12
N PHE A 59 5.96 -12.17 -1.82
CA PHE A 59 5.40 -11.01 -1.14
C PHE A 59 4.36 -10.24 -1.96
N ASP A 60 4.25 -10.48 -3.25
CA ASP A 60 3.28 -9.85 -4.13
C ASP A 60 1.93 -10.60 -4.16
N HIS A 61 1.84 -11.79 -3.52
CA HIS A 61 0.58 -12.54 -3.38
C HIS A 61 -0.26 -11.99 -2.21
N PRO A 62 -1.60 -11.89 -2.34
CA PRO A 62 -2.47 -11.43 -1.25
C PRO A 62 -2.29 -12.20 0.07
N ASP A 63 -2.00 -13.49 0.01
CA ASP A 63 -1.81 -14.32 1.20
C ASP A 63 -0.59 -13.94 2.04
N SER A 64 0.34 -13.15 1.50
CA SER A 64 1.49 -12.61 2.24
C SER A 64 1.10 -11.51 3.24
N LEU A 65 -0.12 -10.97 3.11
CA LEU A 65 -0.63 -9.86 3.89
C LEU A 65 -1.74 -10.29 4.84
N ASP A 66 -1.80 -9.62 5.98
CA ASP A 66 -2.83 -9.80 6.99
C ASP A 66 -3.96 -8.79 6.80
N PHE A 67 -4.73 -8.97 5.72
CA PHE A 67 -5.87 -8.10 5.41
C PHE A 67 -6.98 -8.20 6.45
N LYS A 68 -7.05 -9.31 7.19
CA LYS A 68 -8.01 -9.44 8.31
C LYS A 68 -7.66 -8.43 9.40
N LEU A 69 -6.40 -8.41 9.84
CA LEU A 69 -5.93 -7.46 10.84
C LEU A 69 -6.06 -6.00 10.35
N LEU A 70 -5.72 -5.72 9.08
CA LEU A 70 -5.90 -4.37 8.53
C LEU A 70 -7.37 -3.94 8.59
N LYS A 71 -8.30 -4.82 8.21
CA LYS A 71 -9.74 -4.54 8.27
C LYS A 71 -10.21 -4.30 9.70
N GLU A 72 -9.79 -5.15 10.65
CA GLU A 72 -10.10 -5.00 12.08
C GLU A 72 -9.61 -3.63 12.59
N HIS A 73 -8.39 -3.25 12.29
CA HIS A 73 -7.82 -1.95 12.67
C HIS A 73 -8.58 -0.77 12.06
N LEU A 74 -8.98 -0.85 10.78
CA LEU A 74 -9.78 0.23 10.17
C LEU A 74 -11.16 0.35 10.85
N TYR A 75 -11.76 -0.75 11.21
CA TYR A 75 -13.03 -0.77 11.93
C TYR A 75 -12.90 -0.16 13.34
N GLU A 76 -11.86 -0.53 14.10
CA GLU A 76 -11.58 0.05 15.43
C GLU A 76 -11.34 1.56 15.35
N LEU A 77 -10.54 2.02 14.39
CA LEU A 77 -10.30 3.45 14.17
C LEU A 77 -11.60 4.21 13.83
N LYS A 78 -12.53 3.61 13.07
CA LYS A 78 -13.86 4.16 12.82
C LYS A 78 -14.70 4.30 14.09
N LEU A 79 -14.46 3.45 15.07
CA LEU A 79 -15.13 3.50 16.37
C LEU A 79 -14.46 4.48 17.35
N GLY A 80 -13.37 5.13 16.94
CA GLY A 80 -12.59 6.01 17.81
C GLY A 80 -11.67 5.26 18.76
N ILE A 81 -11.31 4.01 18.47
CA ILE A 81 -10.45 3.14 19.28
C ILE A 81 -9.04 3.15 18.67
N SER A 82 -8.03 3.35 19.51
CA SER A 82 -6.63 3.27 19.12
C SER A 82 -6.22 1.84 18.81
N ILE A 83 -5.33 1.65 17.85
CA ILE A 83 -4.84 0.34 17.41
C ILE A 83 -3.36 0.15 17.70
N GLN A 84 -2.92 -1.12 17.67
CA GLN A 84 -1.50 -1.50 17.76
C GLN A 84 -1.02 -1.97 16.39
N GLN A 85 -0.61 -1.01 15.54
CA GLN A 85 -0.13 -1.30 14.19
C GLN A 85 1.16 -2.13 14.23
N PRO A 86 1.26 -3.24 13.48
CA PRO A 86 2.51 -3.98 13.36
C PRO A 86 3.62 -3.11 12.75
N ILE A 87 4.86 -3.43 13.11
CA ILE A 87 6.06 -2.89 12.46
C ILE A 87 6.70 -4.03 11.70
N TYR A 88 6.82 -3.87 10.38
CA TYR A 88 7.45 -4.86 9.51
C TYR A 88 8.87 -4.44 9.15
N ASP A 89 9.82 -5.34 9.38
CA ASP A 89 11.21 -5.15 8.98
C ASP A 89 11.50 -5.86 7.65
N PHE A 90 11.78 -5.06 6.63
CA PHE A 90 12.08 -5.57 5.29
C PHE A 90 13.44 -6.28 5.18
N ASN A 91 14.37 -6.03 6.11
CA ASN A 91 15.69 -6.68 6.10
C ASN A 91 15.61 -8.13 6.60
N SER A 92 14.84 -8.35 7.66
CA SER A 92 14.65 -9.68 8.24
C SER A 92 13.43 -10.42 7.67
N HIS A 93 12.62 -9.75 6.85
CA HIS A 93 11.34 -10.27 6.34
C HIS A 93 10.43 -10.79 7.45
N SER A 94 10.29 -10.03 8.53
CA SER A 94 9.48 -10.41 9.70
C SER A 94 8.84 -9.20 10.37
N ARG A 95 7.80 -9.45 11.17
CA ARG A 95 7.25 -8.46 12.09
C ARG A 95 8.16 -8.32 13.30
N LEU A 96 8.35 -7.09 13.79
CA LEU A 96 8.97 -6.85 15.08
C LEU A 96 7.99 -7.24 16.22
N SER A 97 8.54 -7.57 17.39
CA SER A 97 7.73 -7.81 18.59
C SER A 97 7.05 -6.55 19.12
N SER A 98 7.59 -5.38 18.78
CA SER A 98 6.99 -4.08 19.10
C SER A 98 5.94 -3.68 18.08
N THR A 99 4.96 -2.91 18.54
CA THR A 99 3.92 -2.31 17.71
C THR A 99 3.98 -0.79 17.81
N ARG A 100 3.26 -0.11 16.95
CA ARG A 100 3.08 1.33 17.01
C ARG A 100 1.64 1.64 17.39
N THR A 101 1.42 2.38 18.47
CA THR A 101 0.08 2.88 18.81
C THR A 101 -0.33 3.95 17.80
N ILE A 102 -1.49 3.77 17.21
CA ILE A 102 -2.10 4.70 16.26
C ILE A 102 -3.42 5.18 16.83
N GLU A 103 -3.54 6.49 16.96
CA GLU A 103 -4.75 7.14 17.41
C GLU A 103 -5.72 7.37 16.24
N PRO A 104 -7.04 7.28 16.48
CA PRO A 104 -8.05 7.54 15.46
C PRO A 104 -7.99 8.98 14.96
N LYS A 105 -8.24 9.18 13.67
CA LYS A 105 -8.31 10.49 13.02
C LYS A 105 -9.57 10.61 12.18
N GLN A 106 -9.94 11.85 11.82
CA GLN A 106 -11.12 12.09 10.98
C GLN A 106 -10.94 11.56 9.55
N ILE A 107 -9.71 11.60 9.04
CA ILE A 107 -9.37 11.13 7.69
C ILE A 107 -8.32 10.04 7.81
N ILE A 108 -8.56 8.90 7.18
CA ILE A 108 -7.59 7.81 7.08
C ILE A 108 -7.31 7.56 5.60
N ILE A 109 -6.07 7.68 5.21
CA ILE A 109 -5.58 7.31 3.88
C ILE A 109 -4.90 5.96 4.01
N VAL A 110 -5.38 4.96 3.29
CA VAL A 110 -4.78 3.63 3.22
C VAL A 110 -4.18 3.45 1.84
N GLU A 111 -2.89 3.17 1.75
CA GLU A 111 -2.25 2.92 0.46
C GLU A 111 -1.63 1.53 0.37
N GLY A 112 -1.70 0.94 -0.81
CA GLY A 112 -1.08 -0.36 -1.07
C GLY A 112 -1.43 -0.94 -2.43
N THR A 113 -0.62 -1.87 -2.90
CA THR A 113 -0.81 -2.48 -4.23
C THR A 113 -2.05 -3.36 -4.31
N LEU A 114 -2.42 -4.04 -3.23
CA LEU A 114 -3.42 -5.10 -3.20
C LEU A 114 -4.72 -4.71 -2.44
N ILE A 115 -4.82 -3.51 -1.88
CA ILE A 115 -5.94 -3.13 -1.01
C ILE A 115 -7.29 -3.14 -1.74
N LEU A 116 -7.34 -2.78 -3.02
CA LEU A 116 -8.57 -2.80 -3.82
C LEU A 116 -8.89 -4.19 -4.39
N SER A 117 -7.97 -5.16 -4.32
CA SER A 117 -8.24 -6.55 -4.72
C SER A 117 -8.98 -7.35 -3.65
N GLN A 118 -9.19 -6.77 -2.45
CA GLN A 118 -9.78 -7.45 -1.29
C GLN A 118 -11.21 -7.00 -1.06
N LYS A 119 -12.20 -7.79 -1.52
CA LYS A 119 -13.63 -7.46 -1.46
C LYS A 119 -14.12 -7.06 -0.06
N GLU A 120 -13.62 -7.73 0.98
CA GLU A 120 -14.01 -7.42 2.36
C GLU A 120 -13.39 -6.11 2.86
N LEU A 121 -12.22 -5.73 2.33
CA LEU A 121 -11.58 -4.47 2.69
C LEU A 121 -12.21 -3.28 1.94
N LEU A 122 -12.70 -3.50 0.71
CA LEU A 122 -13.41 -2.48 -0.07
C LEU A 122 -14.59 -1.85 0.70
N LYS A 123 -15.27 -2.64 1.52
CA LYS A 123 -16.41 -2.18 2.34
C LYS A 123 -16.03 -1.14 3.40
N GLU A 124 -14.74 -1.06 3.73
CA GLU A 124 -14.24 -0.11 4.73
C GLU A 124 -13.92 1.27 4.12
N PHE A 125 -13.75 1.36 2.80
CA PHE A 125 -13.42 2.61 2.13
C PHE A 125 -14.68 3.43 1.80
N ASN A 126 -14.59 4.75 2.00
CA ASN A 126 -15.60 5.71 1.54
C ASN A 126 -15.33 6.15 0.10
N THR A 127 -14.06 6.16 -0.29
CA THR A 127 -13.61 6.48 -1.64
C THR A 127 -12.38 5.63 -1.97
N THR A 128 -12.33 5.16 -3.21
CA THR A 128 -11.22 4.36 -3.72
C THR A 128 -10.58 5.04 -4.94
N VAL A 129 -9.26 5.05 -4.97
CA VAL A 129 -8.47 5.67 -6.03
C VAL A 129 -7.46 4.66 -6.57
N TYR A 130 -7.37 4.55 -7.89
CA TYR A 130 -6.35 3.76 -8.55
C TYR A 130 -5.36 4.68 -9.28
N ILE A 131 -4.06 4.56 -8.95
CA ILE A 131 -3.01 5.30 -9.65
C ILE A 131 -2.54 4.47 -10.83
N GLN A 132 -2.88 4.93 -12.04
CA GLN A 132 -2.58 4.25 -13.28
C GLN A 132 -1.33 4.85 -13.93
N LEU A 133 -0.36 4.00 -14.22
CA LEU A 133 0.85 4.36 -14.98
C LEU A 133 1.22 3.18 -15.88
N ASP A 134 1.88 3.44 -16.98
CA ASP A 134 2.33 2.39 -17.88
C ASP A 134 3.32 1.42 -17.20
N GLU A 135 3.30 0.17 -17.66
CA GLU A 135 4.05 -0.93 -17.02
C GLU A 135 5.56 -0.69 -17.09
N GLN A 136 6.07 -0.14 -18.20
CA GLN A 136 7.51 0.07 -18.37
C GLN A 136 8.02 1.15 -17.41
N THR A 137 7.32 2.27 -17.30
CA THR A 137 7.67 3.35 -16.36
C THR A 137 7.59 2.86 -14.91
N CYS A 138 6.60 2.05 -14.56
CA CYS A 138 6.50 1.41 -13.24
C CYS A 138 7.72 0.53 -12.95
N LEU A 139 8.14 -0.30 -13.91
CA LEU A 139 9.31 -1.18 -13.79
C LEU A 139 10.60 -0.38 -13.63
N ASP A 140 10.81 0.65 -14.45
CA ASP A 140 12.02 1.48 -14.40
C ASP A 140 12.14 2.20 -13.05
N ARG A 141 11.05 2.72 -12.51
CA ARG A 141 11.01 3.32 -11.17
C ARG A 141 11.28 2.29 -10.08
N ARG A 142 10.73 1.08 -10.20
CA ARG A 142 10.99 -0.01 -9.26
C ARG A 142 12.46 -0.40 -9.27
N ILE A 143 13.08 -0.56 -10.46
CA ILE A 143 14.51 -0.88 -10.59
C ILE A 143 15.34 0.19 -9.89
N LYS A 144 15.11 1.47 -10.21
CA LYS A 144 15.84 2.58 -9.60
C LYS A 144 15.73 2.59 -8.08
N ARG A 145 14.52 2.45 -7.55
CA ARG A 145 14.27 2.41 -6.10
C ARG A 145 14.93 1.22 -5.43
N ASP A 146 14.74 0.01 -5.95
CA ASP A 146 15.20 -1.22 -5.31
C ASP A 146 16.74 -1.31 -5.32
N ILE A 147 17.41 -0.71 -6.32
CA ILE A 147 18.87 -0.55 -6.32
C ILE A 147 19.30 0.48 -5.27
N SER A 148 18.69 1.66 -5.23
CA SER A 148 19.16 2.77 -4.37
C SER A 148 18.80 2.58 -2.90
N GLU A 149 17.65 1.96 -2.59
CA GLU A 149 17.09 1.92 -1.23
C GLU A 149 17.14 0.53 -0.59
N ARG A 150 17.24 -0.54 -1.41
CA ARG A 150 17.16 -1.92 -0.94
C ARG A 150 18.41 -2.74 -1.23
N GLY A 151 19.44 -2.13 -1.82
CA GLY A 151 20.74 -2.76 -2.10
C GLY A 151 20.67 -3.93 -3.09
N ARG A 152 19.65 -3.99 -3.95
CA ARG A 152 19.47 -5.06 -4.95
C ARG A 152 20.23 -4.77 -6.22
N THR A 153 20.57 -5.82 -6.97
CA THR A 153 21.03 -5.66 -8.34
C THR A 153 19.86 -5.54 -9.32
N LYS A 154 20.13 -4.97 -10.49
CA LYS A 154 19.13 -4.87 -11.57
C LYS A 154 18.60 -6.26 -11.97
N GLU A 155 19.49 -7.24 -12.06
CA GLU A 155 19.19 -8.62 -12.43
C GLU A 155 18.20 -9.24 -11.44
N GLU A 156 18.45 -9.09 -10.13
CA GLU A 156 17.56 -9.59 -9.08
C GLU A 156 16.16 -8.95 -9.17
N VAL A 157 16.10 -7.66 -9.43
CA VAL A 157 14.81 -6.95 -9.59
C VAL A 157 14.06 -7.47 -10.81
N LEU A 158 14.73 -7.68 -11.95
CA LEU A 158 14.11 -8.19 -13.18
C LEU A 158 13.63 -9.63 -13.02
N ILE A 159 14.41 -10.50 -12.37
CA ILE A 159 13.99 -11.88 -12.05
C ILE A 159 12.74 -11.85 -11.18
N GLN A 160 12.74 -11.11 -10.08
CA GLN A 160 11.57 -11.00 -9.20
C GLN A 160 10.37 -10.42 -9.96
N TYR A 161 10.60 -9.40 -10.79
CA TYR A 161 9.51 -8.80 -11.57
C TYR A 161 8.83 -9.83 -12.47
N SER A 162 9.59 -10.60 -13.22
CA SER A 162 9.04 -11.61 -14.13
C SER A 162 8.42 -12.81 -13.41
N THR A 163 8.97 -13.22 -12.27
CA THR A 163 8.54 -14.44 -11.56
C THR A 163 7.38 -14.22 -10.60
N THR A 164 7.30 -13.07 -9.94
CA THR A 164 6.25 -12.81 -8.93
C THR A 164 5.46 -11.54 -9.21
N VAL A 165 6.12 -10.39 -9.41
CA VAL A 165 5.44 -9.10 -9.47
C VAL A 165 4.46 -9.01 -10.63
N LYS A 166 4.91 -9.30 -11.86
CA LYS A 166 4.07 -9.21 -13.06
C LYS A 166 2.91 -10.22 -13.04
N PRO A 167 3.10 -11.51 -12.71
CA PRO A 167 1.98 -12.43 -12.56
C PRO A 167 0.94 -11.99 -11.52
N MET A 168 1.39 -11.46 -10.37
CA MET A 168 0.48 -10.98 -9.34
C MET A 168 -0.19 -9.67 -9.72
N PHE A 169 0.50 -8.79 -10.45
CA PHE A 169 -0.09 -7.59 -11.02
C PHE A 169 -1.25 -7.93 -11.96
N GLU A 170 -1.04 -8.82 -12.93
CA GLU A 170 -2.08 -9.21 -13.89
C GLU A 170 -3.26 -9.91 -13.20
N LYS A 171 -2.98 -10.73 -12.20
CA LYS A 171 -4.01 -11.53 -11.51
C LYS A 171 -4.85 -10.73 -10.52
N PHE A 172 -4.24 -9.83 -9.75
CA PHE A 172 -4.88 -9.19 -8.60
C PHE A 172 -4.96 -7.66 -8.70
N ILE A 173 -3.88 -6.99 -9.17
CA ILE A 173 -3.78 -5.55 -9.09
C ILE A 173 -4.47 -4.87 -10.27
N LYS A 174 -4.20 -5.32 -11.48
CA LYS A 174 -4.80 -4.77 -12.70
C LYS A 174 -6.33 -4.91 -12.72
N PRO A 175 -6.94 -6.06 -12.37
CA PRO A 175 -8.39 -6.17 -12.31
C PRO A 175 -9.02 -5.26 -11.24
N SER A 176 -8.31 -4.95 -10.15
CA SER A 176 -8.81 -4.09 -9.08
C SER A 176 -9.00 -2.62 -9.48
N LEU A 177 -8.52 -2.23 -10.65
CA LEU A 177 -8.83 -0.94 -11.26
C LEU A 177 -10.36 -0.73 -11.43
N LEU A 178 -11.11 -1.81 -11.67
CA LEU A 178 -12.57 -1.76 -11.80
C LEU A 178 -13.30 -1.48 -10.47
N GLU A 179 -12.62 -1.61 -9.35
CA GLU A 179 -13.15 -1.34 -8.01
C GLU A 179 -12.83 0.09 -7.54
N ALA A 180 -12.21 0.91 -8.40
CA ALA A 180 -11.86 2.27 -8.06
C ALA A 180 -12.96 3.26 -8.47
N ASP A 181 -13.32 4.17 -7.55
CA ASP A 181 -14.24 5.29 -7.84
C ASP A 181 -13.57 6.32 -8.74
N ALA A 182 -12.24 6.46 -8.65
CA ALA A 182 -11.47 7.36 -9.49
C ALA A 182 -10.14 6.72 -9.96
N ILE A 183 -9.82 6.94 -11.23
CA ILE A 183 -8.54 6.55 -11.82
C ILE A 183 -7.75 7.82 -12.08
N ILE A 184 -6.56 7.92 -11.46
CA ILE A 184 -5.69 9.08 -11.55
C ILE A 184 -4.41 8.69 -12.30
N PRO A 185 -4.01 9.44 -13.33
CA PRO A 185 -2.74 9.21 -14.00
C PRO A 185 -1.57 9.33 -13.02
N GLY A 186 -0.68 8.36 -13.00
CA GLY A 186 0.58 8.45 -12.29
C GLY A 186 1.48 9.48 -12.99
N VAL A 187 1.90 10.54 -12.29
CA VAL A 187 2.69 11.63 -12.89
C VAL A 187 4.09 11.14 -13.20
N GLU A 188 4.59 11.43 -14.40
CA GLU A 188 5.97 11.10 -14.79
C GLU A 188 7.00 11.94 -14.02
N ASN A 189 6.64 13.15 -13.60
CA ASN A 189 7.45 14.02 -12.74
C ASN A 189 6.60 14.62 -11.62
N SER A 190 7.20 14.81 -10.46
CA SER A 190 6.58 15.30 -9.22
C SER A 190 6.05 16.76 -9.26
N ILE A 191 5.91 17.37 -10.43
CA ILE A 191 5.63 18.80 -10.58
C ILE A 191 4.20 19.11 -11.04
N ASP A 192 3.42 18.13 -11.56
CA ASP A 192 2.10 18.41 -12.19
C ASP A 192 0.86 18.17 -11.33
N LEU A 193 1.00 18.02 -10.00
CA LEU A 193 -0.16 17.84 -9.10
C LEU A 193 -1.03 19.11 -8.95
N GLU A 194 -0.57 20.26 -9.46
CA GLU A 194 -1.37 21.51 -9.40
C GLU A 194 -2.49 21.56 -10.45
N LYS A 195 -2.51 20.65 -11.43
CA LYS A 195 -3.47 20.67 -12.55
C LYS A 195 -4.62 19.68 -12.43
N THR A 196 -4.60 18.78 -11.45
CA THR A 196 -5.72 17.86 -11.25
C THR A 196 -6.75 18.52 -10.33
N HIS A 197 -7.62 19.33 -10.90
CA HIS A 197 -8.80 19.83 -10.22
C HIS A 197 -9.74 18.65 -9.94
N LEU A 198 -9.83 18.26 -8.69
CA LEU A 198 -10.99 17.55 -8.16
C LEU A 198 -12.14 18.58 -8.15
N GLN A 199 -12.97 18.57 -9.19
CA GLN A 199 -14.29 19.19 -9.18
C GLN A 199 -15.27 18.27 -8.49
#